data_a610c4fe15f343ec867b1c93223ffde3
#
_entry.id   a610c4fe15f343ec867b1c93223ffde3
#
_cell.length_a   1.000
_cell.length_b   1.000
_cell.length_c   1.000
_cell.angle_alpha   90.00
_cell.angle_beta   90.00
_cell.angle_gamma   90.00
#
_symmetry.space_group_name_H-M   'P 1'
#
loop_
_entity.id
_entity.type
_entity.pdbx_description
1 polymer ?
#
loop_
_entity_poly.entity_id
_entity_poly.type
_entity_poly.pdbx_seq_one_letter_code
_entity_poly.pdbx_strand_id
1 'polypeptide(L)'
;MKQDQRSFAENRRLEILPEAPLIGNKFVRHACLLRRVDGETHGDTTLWYELPLELPRIAPDDAEPFLIASVMDAMAENRDIHVHGTVSFQLLSNLHEFMVAWSRWIPDSFHVVNVTVESLSVLPIASGLGHDGAIAAYSGGIDATCTLYRHSHGQEGHRSRRIVACALIQGFDIPLDHQEKFAWSLEIAQETLDSIGAVVHPLRTNFREVIRTNWENSHGAALVSALQFFKPMARSCLIGSSKPYDDIVFPYGSNPLSDGFLSSDSMQVLHDGSRFDRIEKTAVISQWPEGTRNLRVCWKGSQVEANCGKCEKCIRTKLGFMALGKPYAPSLGAPPTPWEVLNLVFVSYAVIVDFRQILSTCRRNGIREPWVRALRWRVNHHRVFVKLLHWKWKLLHLLGML
;
A
#
# COMPACT_ATOMS: atom_id res chain seq x y z
N MET A 1 -19.48 3.46 39.16
CA MET A 1 -19.76 3.54 37.71
C MET A 1 -18.54 3.20 36.80
N LYS A 2 -17.38 2.76 37.31
CA LYS A 2 -16.23 2.31 36.47
C LYS A 2 -16.07 0.77 36.39
N GLN A 3 -16.86 0.01 37.17
CA GLN A 3 -16.77 -1.45 37.19
C GLN A 3 -17.68 -2.15 36.16
N ASP A 4 -18.79 -1.51 35.75
CA ASP A 4 -19.72 -2.12 34.77
C ASP A 4 -19.26 -2.02 33.31
N GLN A 5 -18.36 -1.10 32.98
CA GLN A 5 -17.84 -1.02 31.62
C GLN A 5 -16.80 -2.10 31.31
N ARG A 6 -16.12 -2.68 32.31
CA ARG A 6 -15.19 -3.80 32.11
C ARG A 6 -15.89 -5.13 31.83
N SER A 7 -17.06 -5.40 32.43
CA SER A 7 -17.78 -6.66 32.25
C SER A 7 -18.37 -6.84 30.84
N PHE A 8 -18.71 -5.75 30.14
CA PHE A 8 -19.16 -5.81 28.74
C PHE A 8 -18.00 -5.99 27.75
N ALA A 9 -16.77 -5.56 28.07
CA ALA A 9 -15.58 -5.75 27.25
C ALA A 9 -15.00 -7.17 27.33
N GLU A 10 -15.23 -7.89 28.45
CA GLU A 10 -14.67 -9.23 28.71
C GLU A 10 -15.20 -10.33 27.79
N ASN A 11 -16.23 -10.08 26.95
CA ASN A 11 -16.83 -11.07 26.06
C ASN A 11 -16.75 -10.73 24.56
N ARG A 12 -15.98 -9.69 24.17
CA ARG A 12 -15.82 -9.31 22.76
C ARG A 12 -14.44 -9.71 22.27
N ARG A 13 -14.38 -10.67 21.33
CA ARG A 13 -13.09 -11.10 20.77
C ARG A 13 -13.19 -11.33 19.26
N LEU A 14 -12.07 -11.24 18.62
CA LEU A 14 -11.81 -11.68 17.26
C LEU A 14 -10.98 -12.96 17.32
N GLU A 15 -11.55 -14.07 16.89
CA GLU A 15 -10.83 -15.31 16.71
C GLU A 15 -10.28 -15.39 15.29
N ILE A 16 -9.00 -15.72 15.17
CA ILE A 16 -8.27 -15.91 13.92
C ILE A 16 -7.99 -17.40 13.78
N LEU A 17 -8.70 -18.06 12.86
CA LEU A 17 -8.62 -19.51 12.66
C LEU A 17 -8.10 -19.81 11.26
N PRO A 18 -6.76 -19.98 11.08
CA PRO A 18 -6.20 -20.43 9.82
C PRO A 18 -6.79 -21.77 9.37
N GLU A 19 -7.12 -21.86 8.10
CA GLU A 19 -7.66 -23.06 7.48
C GLU A 19 -6.56 -23.82 6.72
N ALA A 20 -6.75 -25.13 6.53
CA ALA A 20 -5.85 -25.91 5.70
C ALA A 20 -5.78 -25.32 4.27
N PRO A 21 -4.58 -25.13 3.69
CA PRO A 21 -4.45 -24.56 2.37
C PRO A 21 -5.19 -25.37 1.30
N LEU A 22 -6.00 -24.70 0.50
CA LEU A 22 -6.71 -25.30 -0.63
C LEU A 22 -5.80 -25.29 -1.86
N ILE A 23 -5.43 -26.47 -2.32
CA ILE A 23 -4.53 -26.64 -3.46
C ILE A 23 -5.40 -26.76 -4.74
N GLY A 24 -5.30 -25.75 -5.61
CA GLY A 24 -5.90 -25.76 -6.94
C GLY A 24 -4.92 -26.23 -8.03
N ASN A 25 -5.33 -26.14 -9.29
CA ASN A 25 -4.51 -26.57 -10.42
C ASN A 25 -3.32 -25.62 -10.72
N LYS A 26 -3.45 -24.33 -10.41
CA LYS A 26 -2.44 -23.28 -10.71
C LYS A 26 -2.09 -22.43 -9.51
N PHE A 27 -2.83 -22.53 -8.43
CA PHE A 27 -2.66 -21.70 -7.25
C PHE A 27 -2.93 -22.48 -5.96
N VAL A 28 -2.43 -21.93 -4.86
CA VAL A 28 -2.78 -22.33 -3.50
C VAL A 28 -3.51 -21.17 -2.84
N ARG A 29 -4.67 -21.46 -2.25
CA ARG A 29 -5.41 -20.50 -1.42
C ARG A 29 -5.10 -20.78 0.05
N HIS A 30 -4.55 -19.80 0.72
CA HIS A 30 -4.47 -19.73 2.18
C HIS A 30 -5.67 -18.95 2.68
N ALA A 31 -6.46 -19.54 3.53
CA ALA A 31 -7.67 -18.91 4.07
C ALA A 31 -7.65 -18.91 5.60
N CYS A 32 -8.41 -17.99 6.17
CA CYS A 32 -8.57 -17.86 7.59
C CYS A 32 -10.00 -17.43 7.90
N LEU A 33 -10.65 -18.13 8.80
CA LEU A 33 -11.92 -17.71 9.35
C LEU A 33 -11.68 -16.63 10.42
N LEU A 34 -12.20 -15.45 10.20
CA LEU A 34 -12.26 -14.34 11.15
C LEU A 34 -13.61 -14.36 11.85
N ARG A 35 -13.64 -14.85 13.08
CA ARG A 35 -14.85 -14.99 13.88
C ARG A 35 -14.93 -13.85 14.90
N ARG A 36 -15.96 -13.02 14.76
CA ARG A 36 -16.26 -11.94 15.71
C ARG A 36 -17.25 -12.45 16.75
N VAL A 37 -16.78 -12.66 17.97
CA VAL A 37 -17.59 -13.16 19.09
C VAL A 37 -18.09 -12.00 19.93
N ASP A 38 -19.40 -11.96 20.20
CA ASP A 38 -20.08 -11.02 21.07
C ASP A 38 -20.96 -11.81 22.06
N GLY A 39 -20.38 -12.21 23.20
CA GLY A 39 -21.05 -13.10 24.14
C GLY A 39 -21.35 -14.46 23.52
N GLU A 40 -22.62 -14.82 23.38
CA GLU A 40 -23.07 -16.10 22.77
C GLU A 40 -23.24 -16.02 21.25
N THR A 41 -23.19 -14.81 20.66
CA THR A 41 -23.34 -14.61 19.21
C THR A 41 -21.99 -14.48 18.51
N HIS A 42 -21.94 -14.90 17.27
CA HIS A 42 -20.75 -14.68 16.44
C HIS A 42 -21.11 -14.33 15.00
N GLY A 43 -20.18 -13.63 14.34
CA GLY A 43 -20.23 -13.35 12.90
C GLY A 43 -18.94 -13.78 12.24
N ASP A 44 -19.04 -14.63 11.23
CA ASP A 44 -17.92 -15.25 10.55
C ASP A 44 -17.68 -14.62 9.18
N THR A 45 -16.42 -14.35 8.85
CA THR A 45 -16.00 -13.91 7.53
C THR A 45 -14.68 -14.61 7.16
N THR A 46 -14.51 -15.02 5.91
CA THR A 46 -13.28 -15.69 5.46
C THR A 46 -12.40 -14.72 4.72
N LEU A 47 -11.19 -14.49 5.23
CA LEU A 47 -10.10 -13.78 4.56
C LEU A 47 -9.23 -14.79 3.85
N TRP A 48 -8.88 -14.54 2.56
CA TRP A 48 -8.04 -15.44 1.82
C TRP A 48 -7.00 -14.72 0.95
N TYR A 49 -5.91 -15.48 0.67
CA TYR A 49 -4.83 -15.12 -0.24
C TYR A 49 -4.55 -16.28 -1.18
N GLU A 50 -4.46 -16.00 -2.48
CA GLU A 50 -4.08 -16.98 -3.51
C GLU A 50 -2.73 -16.62 -4.09
N LEU A 51 -1.85 -17.62 -4.16
CA LEU A 51 -0.51 -17.52 -4.74
C LEU A 51 -0.29 -18.64 -5.76
N PRO A 52 0.64 -18.49 -6.72
CA PRO A 52 1.04 -19.55 -7.63
C PRO A 52 1.45 -20.83 -6.90
N LEU A 53 1.05 -21.98 -7.47
CA LEU A 53 1.27 -23.31 -6.87
C LEU A 53 2.75 -23.64 -6.69
N GLU A 54 3.60 -23.14 -7.59
CA GLU A 54 5.05 -23.38 -7.61
C GLU A 54 5.83 -22.67 -6.51
N LEU A 55 5.22 -21.70 -5.84
CA LEU A 55 5.91 -20.96 -4.79
C LEU A 55 6.06 -21.79 -3.51
N PRO A 56 7.17 -21.60 -2.78
CA PRO A 56 7.32 -22.15 -1.43
C PRO A 56 6.21 -21.64 -0.51
N ARG A 57 5.69 -22.50 0.36
CA ARG A 57 4.53 -22.18 1.20
C ARG A 57 4.96 -21.86 2.62
N ILE A 58 4.23 -20.99 3.27
CA ILE A 58 4.27 -20.85 4.73
C ILE A 58 3.68 -22.09 5.41
N ALA A 59 3.99 -22.30 6.67
CA ALA A 59 3.38 -23.37 7.46
C ALA A 59 1.85 -23.21 7.51
N PRO A 60 1.07 -24.31 7.50
CA PRO A 60 -0.40 -24.21 7.51
C PRO A 60 -0.97 -23.52 8.74
N ASP A 61 -0.27 -23.60 9.88
CA ASP A 61 -0.61 -22.97 11.15
C ASP A 61 -0.03 -21.58 11.34
N ASP A 62 0.70 -21.05 10.35
CA ASP A 62 1.27 -19.72 10.38
C ASP A 62 0.17 -18.66 10.26
N ALA A 63 -0.13 -18.03 11.38
CA ALA A 63 -1.22 -17.05 11.48
C ALA A 63 -0.77 -15.59 11.34
N GLU A 64 0.54 -15.31 11.19
CA GLU A 64 1.07 -13.95 11.12
C GLU A 64 0.43 -13.08 10.02
N PRO A 65 0.26 -13.58 8.77
CA PRO A 65 -0.38 -12.78 7.72
C PRO A 65 -1.79 -12.34 8.08
N PHE A 66 -2.55 -13.23 8.72
CA PHE A 66 -3.95 -12.98 9.09
C PHE A 66 -4.08 -12.08 10.32
N LEU A 67 -3.17 -12.21 11.29
CA LEU A 67 -3.10 -11.32 12.45
C LEU A 67 -2.78 -9.88 12.00
N ILE A 68 -1.77 -9.70 11.15
CA ILE A 68 -1.41 -8.38 10.59
C ILE A 68 -2.59 -7.78 9.80
N ALA A 69 -3.29 -8.60 9.01
CA ALA A 69 -4.42 -8.15 8.21
C ALA A 69 -5.58 -7.62 9.06
N SER A 70 -5.84 -8.24 10.22
CA SER A 70 -7.06 -8.00 11.00
C SER A 70 -6.87 -7.17 12.28
N VAL A 71 -5.62 -6.88 12.67
CA VAL A 71 -5.32 -6.14 13.91
C VAL A 71 -6.03 -4.79 13.96
N MET A 72 -6.09 -4.05 12.85
CA MET A 72 -6.74 -2.74 12.84
C MET A 72 -8.26 -2.82 12.99
N ASP A 73 -8.90 -3.87 12.47
CA ASP A 73 -10.33 -4.12 12.70
C ASP A 73 -10.59 -4.41 14.18
N ALA A 74 -9.76 -5.26 14.79
CA ALA A 74 -9.88 -5.56 16.21
C ALA A 74 -9.72 -4.30 17.09
N MET A 75 -8.72 -3.46 16.78
CA MET A 75 -8.50 -2.16 17.43
C MET A 75 -9.70 -1.23 17.27
N ALA A 76 -10.27 -1.13 16.06
CA ALA A 76 -11.41 -0.26 15.76
C ALA A 76 -12.69 -0.76 16.42
N GLU A 77 -12.87 -2.07 16.49
CA GLU A 77 -14.02 -2.71 17.12
C GLU A 77 -13.84 -2.89 18.66
N ASN A 78 -12.68 -2.54 19.20
CA ASN A 78 -12.29 -2.77 20.60
C ASN A 78 -12.54 -4.22 21.04
N ARG A 79 -11.94 -5.18 20.30
CA ARG A 79 -12.03 -6.63 20.51
C ARG A 79 -10.66 -7.19 20.83
N ASP A 80 -10.54 -7.98 21.88
CA ASP A 80 -9.35 -8.78 22.11
C ASP A 80 -9.19 -9.81 20.98
N ILE A 81 -7.95 -10.18 20.67
CA ILE A 81 -7.62 -11.12 19.60
C ILE A 81 -7.22 -12.45 20.22
N HIS A 82 -7.79 -13.54 19.71
CA HIS A 82 -7.34 -14.90 19.97
C HIS A 82 -6.94 -15.59 18.68
N VAL A 83 -5.66 -16.02 18.58
CA VAL A 83 -5.10 -16.63 17.38
C VAL A 83 -4.97 -18.13 17.57
N HIS A 84 -5.71 -18.90 16.74
CA HIS A 84 -5.59 -20.35 16.65
C HIS A 84 -4.47 -20.71 15.65
N GLY A 85 -3.23 -20.61 16.08
CA GLY A 85 -2.07 -20.87 15.22
C GLY A 85 -0.79 -20.33 15.82
N THR A 86 0.25 -20.31 14.99
CA THR A 86 1.60 -19.91 15.40
C THR A 86 1.89 -18.46 15.00
N VAL A 87 2.39 -17.69 15.96
CA VAL A 87 2.86 -16.30 15.76
C VAL A 87 4.22 -16.14 16.44
N SER A 88 5.12 -15.36 15.87
CA SER A 88 6.42 -15.09 16.47
C SER A 88 6.32 -14.11 17.64
N PHE A 89 7.21 -14.30 18.63
CA PHE A 89 7.35 -13.39 19.77
C PHE A 89 7.67 -11.95 19.29
N GLN A 90 8.53 -11.84 18.28
CA GLN A 90 8.91 -10.53 17.73
C GLN A 90 7.69 -9.79 17.14
N LEU A 91 6.83 -10.49 16.40
CA LEU A 91 5.63 -9.84 15.85
C LEU A 91 4.68 -9.39 16.96
N LEU A 92 4.44 -10.21 17.99
CA LEU A 92 3.57 -9.82 19.11
C LEU A 92 4.10 -8.58 19.85
N SER A 93 5.42 -8.57 20.11
CA SER A 93 6.06 -7.42 20.75
C SER A 93 5.93 -6.16 19.90
N ASN A 94 6.17 -6.26 18.60
CA ASN A 94 6.07 -5.15 17.66
C ASN A 94 4.63 -4.65 17.48
N LEU A 95 3.65 -5.58 17.42
CA LEU A 95 2.24 -5.23 17.30
C LEU A 95 1.71 -4.45 18.50
N HIS A 96 2.26 -4.67 19.69
CA HIS A 96 1.91 -3.85 20.84
C HIS A 96 2.26 -2.37 20.59
N GLU A 97 3.46 -2.09 20.11
CA GLU A 97 3.89 -0.71 19.77
C GLU A 97 3.08 -0.14 18.57
N PHE A 98 2.75 -0.98 17.58
CA PHE A 98 1.87 -0.61 16.49
C PHE A 98 0.50 -0.14 17.02
N MET A 99 -0.10 -0.92 17.90
CA MET A 99 -1.40 -0.59 18.48
C MET A 99 -1.35 0.67 19.35
N VAL A 100 -0.28 0.84 20.15
CA VAL A 100 -0.06 2.06 20.95
C VAL A 100 0.05 3.28 20.05
N ALA A 101 0.83 3.22 18.97
CA ALA A 101 0.98 4.34 18.05
C ALA A 101 -0.36 4.75 17.42
N TRP A 102 -1.10 3.79 16.86
CA TRP A 102 -2.39 4.06 16.23
C TRP A 102 -3.46 4.56 17.20
N SER A 103 -3.50 4.04 18.44
CA SER A 103 -4.41 4.52 19.47
C SER A 103 -4.09 5.96 19.92
N ARG A 104 -2.81 6.38 19.83
CA ARG A 104 -2.42 7.76 20.12
C ARG A 104 -2.76 8.70 18.98
N TRP A 105 -2.68 8.24 17.73
CA TRP A 105 -3.01 9.08 16.56
C TRP A 105 -4.51 9.29 16.39
N ILE A 106 -5.33 8.25 16.63
CA ILE A 106 -6.79 8.34 16.50
C ILE A 106 -7.47 7.66 17.72
N PRO A 107 -7.40 8.30 18.90
CA PRO A 107 -7.87 7.69 20.16
C PRO A 107 -9.37 7.37 20.18
N ASP A 108 -10.17 8.09 19.40
CA ASP A 108 -11.62 7.86 19.31
C ASP A 108 -12.00 6.66 18.42
N SER A 109 -11.04 6.12 17.65
CA SER A 109 -11.30 5.06 16.68
C SER A 109 -10.49 3.79 16.90
N PHE A 110 -9.32 3.87 17.53
CA PHE A 110 -8.46 2.72 17.73
C PHE A 110 -8.07 2.54 19.20
N HIS A 111 -8.19 1.31 19.66
CA HIS A 111 -7.91 0.91 21.04
C HIS A 111 -6.77 -0.11 21.06
N VAL A 112 -5.95 -0.09 22.12
CA VAL A 112 -4.99 -1.17 22.37
C VAL A 112 -5.79 -2.37 22.90
N VAL A 113 -5.66 -3.50 22.23
CA VAL A 113 -6.38 -4.74 22.57
C VAL A 113 -5.38 -5.83 22.98
N ASN A 114 -5.85 -6.84 23.74
CA ASN A 114 -5.02 -7.97 24.09
C ASN A 114 -4.93 -8.94 22.91
N VAL A 115 -3.74 -9.54 22.73
CA VAL A 115 -3.50 -10.59 21.73
C VAL A 115 -3.03 -11.84 22.46
N THR A 116 -3.76 -12.93 22.30
CA THR A 116 -3.41 -14.26 22.81
C THR A 116 -3.23 -15.21 21.64
N VAL A 117 -2.31 -16.14 21.75
CA VAL A 117 -1.96 -17.11 20.69
C VAL A 117 -1.89 -18.52 21.25
N GLU A 118 -2.25 -19.53 20.45
CA GLU A 118 -2.12 -20.93 20.85
C GLU A 118 -0.65 -21.39 20.83
N SER A 119 0.11 -20.92 19.85
CA SER A 119 1.53 -21.29 19.70
C SER A 119 2.39 -20.07 19.48
N LEU A 120 3.47 -20.01 20.25
CA LEU A 120 4.46 -18.93 20.15
C LEU A 120 5.75 -19.49 19.54
N SER A 121 6.17 -18.96 18.39
CA SER A 121 7.50 -19.26 17.85
C SER A 121 8.53 -18.26 18.38
N VAL A 122 9.67 -18.80 18.78
CA VAL A 122 10.86 -18.02 19.11
C VAL A 122 11.97 -18.58 18.23
N LEU A 123 12.18 -17.95 17.09
CA LEU A 123 13.34 -18.30 16.28
C LEU A 123 14.58 -17.74 16.96
N PRO A 124 15.68 -18.51 17.07
CA PRO A 124 16.96 -17.94 17.44
C PRO A 124 17.22 -16.78 16.48
N ILE A 125 17.71 -15.64 16.99
CA ILE A 125 18.21 -14.56 16.13
C ILE A 125 19.14 -15.23 15.15
N ALA A 126 18.62 -15.54 13.98
CA ALA A 126 19.32 -16.41 13.04
C ALA A 126 20.60 -15.68 12.71
N SER A 127 21.68 -16.22 13.23
CA SER A 127 23.02 -16.00 12.68
C SER A 127 22.85 -16.10 11.17
N GLY A 128 22.86 -14.93 10.51
CA GLY A 128 22.54 -14.77 9.10
C GLY A 128 23.16 -15.90 8.29
N LEU A 129 22.73 -16.14 7.26
CA LEU A 129 23.40 -16.76 6.13
C LEU A 129 22.36 -17.51 5.32
N GLY A 130 21.94 -16.85 4.33
CA GLY A 130 21.40 -17.53 3.20
C GLY A 130 20.45 -16.74 2.32
N HIS A 131 19.66 -15.81 2.84
CA HIS A 131 18.69 -15.14 2.01
C HIS A 131 18.57 -13.64 2.35
N ASP A 132 19.62 -12.87 2.05
CA ASP A 132 19.57 -11.38 2.07
C ASP A 132 18.63 -10.80 1.01
N GLY A 133 17.76 -11.64 0.44
CA GLY A 133 16.79 -11.26 -0.55
C GLY A 133 15.62 -10.49 0.03
N ALA A 134 15.09 -9.57 -0.76
CA ALA A 134 13.86 -8.84 -0.46
C ALA A 134 12.78 -9.12 -1.50
N ILE A 135 11.55 -9.23 -1.02
CA ILE A 135 10.35 -9.14 -1.83
C ILE A 135 9.85 -7.68 -1.82
N ALA A 136 9.40 -7.17 -2.96
CA ALA A 136 8.82 -5.82 -3.02
C ALA A 136 7.36 -5.87 -3.48
N ALA A 137 6.50 -5.04 -2.89
CA ALA A 137 5.19 -4.78 -3.49
C ALA A 137 5.40 -3.92 -4.74
N TYR A 138 4.90 -4.39 -5.90
CA TYR A 138 5.11 -3.70 -7.17
C TYR A 138 3.79 -3.46 -7.91
N SER A 139 3.36 -2.21 -7.92
CA SER A 139 2.15 -1.78 -8.63
C SER A 139 2.43 -1.10 -9.98
N GLY A 140 3.71 -0.98 -10.38
CA GLY A 140 4.12 -0.17 -11.52
C GLY A 140 4.07 1.34 -11.28
N GLY A 141 3.73 1.81 -10.07
CA GLY A 141 3.70 3.22 -9.68
C GLY A 141 5.10 3.80 -9.43
N ILE A 142 5.20 5.13 -9.39
CA ILE A 142 6.48 5.84 -9.20
C ILE A 142 7.22 5.37 -7.95
N ASP A 143 6.52 5.20 -6.82
CA ASP A 143 7.14 4.89 -5.54
C ASP A 143 7.78 3.50 -5.55
N ALA A 144 7.03 2.48 -5.99
CA ALA A 144 7.52 1.11 -6.12
C ALA A 144 8.65 1.02 -7.17
N THR A 145 8.50 1.68 -8.32
CA THR A 145 9.52 1.69 -9.39
C THR A 145 10.81 2.35 -8.90
N CYS A 146 10.71 3.44 -8.13
CA CYS A 146 11.88 4.11 -7.55
C CYS A 146 12.60 3.21 -6.53
N THR A 147 11.88 2.54 -5.66
CA THR A 147 12.44 1.57 -4.70
C THR A 147 13.19 0.47 -5.43
N LEU A 148 12.56 -0.18 -6.43
CA LEU A 148 13.20 -1.26 -7.19
C LEU A 148 14.47 -0.81 -7.89
N TYR A 149 14.42 0.32 -8.60
CA TYR A 149 15.57 0.86 -9.31
C TYR A 149 16.76 1.09 -8.38
N ARG A 150 16.53 1.74 -7.25
CA ARG A 150 17.60 2.09 -6.31
C ARG A 150 18.24 0.87 -5.67
N HIS A 151 17.44 -0.10 -5.26
CA HIS A 151 17.94 -1.34 -4.66
C HIS A 151 18.68 -2.21 -5.69
N SER A 152 18.13 -2.40 -6.89
CA SER A 152 18.75 -3.22 -7.93
C SER A 152 20.06 -2.63 -8.48
N HIS A 153 20.23 -1.30 -8.42
CA HIS A 153 21.45 -0.61 -8.85
C HIS A 153 22.39 -0.24 -7.69
N GLY A 154 22.17 -0.79 -6.49
CA GLY A 154 23.04 -0.57 -5.34
C GLY A 154 23.09 0.87 -4.82
N GLN A 155 22.12 1.72 -5.19
CA GLN A 155 22.12 3.16 -4.83
C GLN A 155 21.83 3.42 -3.36
N GLU A 156 21.44 2.40 -2.60
CA GLU A 156 21.21 2.48 -1.15
C GLU A 156 22.43 2.08 -0.32
N GLY A 157 23.56 1.79 -0.95
CA GLY A 157 24.78 1.38 -0.28
C GLY A 157 24.53 0.16 0.62
N HIS A 158 24.89 0.24 1.91
CA HIS A 158 24.67 -0.84 2.88
C HIS A 158 23.19 -1.18 3.13
N ARG A 159 22.26 -0.32 2.75
CA ARG A 159 20.82 -0.57 2.82
C ARG A 159 20.26 -1.28 1.60
N SER A 160 21.04 -1.41 0.51
CA SER A 160 20.61 -2.12 -0.68
C SER A 160 20.22 -3.56 -0.35
N ARG A 161 19.15 -4.02 -0.95
CA ARG A 161 18.67 -5.40 -0.85
C ARG A 161 18.62 -5.99 -2.25
N ARG A 162 19.01 -7.25 -2.38
CA ARG A 162 18.84 -7.99 -3.62
C ARG A 162 17.35 -8.31 -3.79
N ILE A 163 16.71 -7.73 -4.80
CA ILE A 163 15.31 -8.03 -5.12
C ILE A 163 15.25 -9.44 -5.70
N VAL A 164 14.63 -10.37 -4.97
CA VAL A 164 14.49 -11.77 -5.42
C VAL A 164 13.17 -11.98 -6.15
N ALA A 165 12.15 -11.23 -5.79
CA ALA A 165 10.85 -11.26 -6.43
C ALA A 165 10.06 -9.99 -6.11
N CYS A 166 9.00 -9.76 -6.89
CA CYS A 166 8.00 -8.73 -6.64
C CYS A 166 6.62 -9.37 -6.55
N ALA A 167 5.72 -8.76 -5.80
CA ALA A 167 4.32 -9.16 -5.74
C ALA A 167 3.43 -8.08 -6.37
N LEU A 168 2.61 -8.46 -7.36
CA LEU A 168 1.50 -7.66 -7.85
C LEU A 168 0.21 -8.21 -7.26
N ILE A 169 -0.54 -7.36 -6.54
CA ILE A 169 -1.67 -7.80 -5.71
C ILE A 169 -2.99 -7.38 -6.36
N GLN A 170 -3.84 -8.35 -6.73
CA GLN A 170 -5.22 -8.15 -7.11
C GLN A 170 -6.13 -8.20 -5.88
N GLY A 171 -7.14 -7.34 -5.82
CA GLY A 171 -8.01 -7.15 -4.67
C GLY A 171 -7.66 -5.89 -3.87
N PHE A 172 -6.58 -5.18 -4.24
CA PHE A 172 -6.25 -3.85 -3.70
C PHE A 172 -6.72 -2.74 -4.66
N ASP A 173 -5.82 -2.23 -5.50
CA ASP A 173 -6.15 -1.20 -6.49
C ASP A 173 -6.85 -1.76 -7.72
N ILE A 174 -6.61 -3.03 -8.07
CA ILE A 174 -7.26 -3.74 -9.16
C ILE A 174 -8.32 -4.67 -8.55
N PRO A 175 -9.62 -4.42 -8.79
CA PRO A 175 -10.69 -5.29 -8.29
C PRO A 175 -10.55 -6.74 -8.79
N LEU A 176 -11.11 -7.68 -8.03
CA LEU A 176 -11.01 -9.12 -8.32
C LEU A 176 -11.71 -9.53 -9.62
N ASP A 177 -12.72 -8.80 -10.05
CA ASP A 177 -13.46 -9.01 -11.30
C ASP A 177 -12.73 -8.48 -12.55
N HIS A 178 -11.68 -7.63 -12.40
CA HIS A 178 -10.91 -7.07 -13.50
C HIS A 178 -9.73 -7.97 -13.92
N GLN A 179 -10.03 -9.20 -14.37
CA GLN A 179 -9.02 -10.24 -14.70
C GLN A 179 -8.07 -9.82 -15.84
N GLU A 180 -8.61 -9.28 -16.94
CA GLU A 180 -7.81 -8.87 -18.11
C GLU A 180 -6.84 -7.75 -17.75
N LYS A 181 -7.32 -6.76 -16.98
CA LYS A 181 -6.47 -5.66 -16.49
C LYS A 181 -5.34 -6.14 -15.57
N PHE A 182 -5.62 -7.16 -14.77
CA PHE A 182 -4.61 -7.75 -13.89
C PHE A 182 -3.58 -8.54 -14.69
N ALA A 183 -4.02 -9.38 -15.66
CA ALA A 183 -3.13 -10.15 -16.52
C ALA A 183 -2.19 -9.24 -17.32
N TRP A 184 -2.74 -8.23 -17.98
CA TRP A 184 -1.92 -7.23 -18.69
C TRP A 184 -0.93 -6.50 -17.77
N SER A 185 -1.35 -6.16 -16.55
CA SER A 185 -0.46 -5.50 -15.58
C SER A 185 0.68 -6.38 -15.13
N LEU A 186 0.47 -7.71 -15.08
CA LEU A 186 1.51 -8.68 -14.82
C LEU A 186 2.54 -8.75 -15.94
N GLU A 187 2.10 -8.75 -17.20
CA GLU A 187 2.97 -8.78 -18.38
C GLU A 187 3.91 -7.57 -18.40
N ILE A 188 3.36 -6.36 -18.29
CA ILE A 188 4.19 -5.14 -18.29
C ILE A 188 5.08 -5.00 -17.05
N ALA A 189 4.64 -5.55 -15.91
CA ALA A 189 5.47 -5.63 -14.72
C ALA A 189 6.67 -6.55 -14.96
N GLN A 190 6.46 -7.73 -15.57
CA GLN A 190 7.54 -8.66 -15.88
C GLN A 190 8.52 -8.08 -16.88
N GLU A 191 8.05 -7.41 -17.97
CA GLU A 191 8.95 -6.70 -18.90
C GLU A 191 9.89 -5.71 -18.19
N THR A 192 9.35 -4.98 -17.20
CA THR A 192 10.16 -4.05 -16.42
C THR A 192 11.19 -4.79 -15.58
N LEU A 193 10.76 -5.86 -14.91
CA LEU A 193 11.57 -6.61 -13.95
C LEU A 193 12.64 -7.48 -14.64
N ASP A 194 12.42 -7.91 -15.88
CA ASP A 194 13.41 -8.63 -16.69
C ASP A 194 14.71 -7.83 -16.82
N SER A 195 14.61 -6.50 -16.90
CA SER A 195 15.78 -5.62 -17.00
C SER A 195 16.65 -5.59 -15.74
N ILE A 196 16.14 -6.05 -14.61
CA ILE A 196 16.86 -6.15 -13.33
C ILE A 196 16.99 -7.60 -12.83
N GLY A 197 16.58 -8.58 -13.64
CA GLY A 197 16.66 -10.00 -13.30
C GLY A 197 15.75 -10.44 -12.15
N ALA A 198 14.62 -9.74 -11.95
CA ALA A 198 13.61 -10.08 -10.93
C ALA A 198 12.35 -10.67 -11.57
N VAL A 199 11.54 -11.37 -10.76
CA VAL A 199 10.29 -11.99 -11.20
C VAL A 199 9.12 -11.37 -10.47
N VAL A 200 7.99 -11.13 -11.17
CA VAL A 200 6.73 -10.75 -10.53
C VAL A 200 5.85 -11.96 -10.31
N HIS A 201 5.35 -12.11 -9.10
CA HIS A 201 4.35 -13.13 -8.77
C HIS A 201 2.98 -12.48 -8.55
N PRO A 202 1.92 -13.04 -9.16
CA PRO A 202 0.56 -12.64 -8.85
C PRO A 202 0.19 -13.08 -7.44
N LEU A 203 -0.48 -12.20 -6.71
CA LEU A 203 -1.18 -12.51 -5.48
C LEU A 203 -2.60 -11.97 -5.58
N ARG A 204 -3.60 -12.73 -5.12
CA ARG A 204 -5.00 -12.31 -5.09
C ARG A 204 -5.53 -12.37 -3.67
N THR A 205 -6.40 -11.44 -3.29
CA THR A 205 -7.00 -11.43 -1.96
C THR A 205 -8.33 -10.68 -1.94
N ASN A 206 -9.24 -11.10 -1.06
CA ASN A 206 -10.48 -10.40 -0.76
C ASN A 206 -10.34 -9.41 0.43
N PHE A 207 -9.15 -9.01 0.77
CA PHE A 207 -8.88 -8.14 1.93
C PHE A 207 -9.85 -6.94 2.00
N ARG A 208 -10.03 -6.20 0.89
CA ARG A 208 -10.90 -5.02 0.87
C ARG A 208 -12.39 -5.30 0.97
N GLU A 209 -12.81 -6.55 0.81
CA GLU A 209 -14.19 -6.99 0.98
C GLU A 209 -14.48 -7.42 2.42
N VAL A 210 -13.46 -7.87 3.15
CA VAL A 210 -13.56 -8.46 4.49
C VAL A 210 -13.15 -7.49 5.58
N ILE A 211 -12.02 -6.79 5.40
CA ILE A 211 -11.50 -5.84 6.40
C ILE A 211 -12.29 -4.54 6.34
N ARG A 212 -12.81 -4.13 7.49
CA ARG A 212 -13.75 -3.01 7.62
C ARG A 212 -13.07 -1.67 7.83
N THR A 213 -11.85 -1.69 8.38
CA THR A 213 -11.06 -0.48 8.56
C THR A 213 -10.80 0.18 7.21
N ASN A 214 -10.99 1.49 7.13
CA ASN A 214 -10.83 2.21 5.87
C ASN A 214 -9.43 2.02 5.26
N TRP A 215 -9.36 2.04 3.93
CA TRP A 215 -8.15 1.77 3.17
C TRP A 215 -7.01 2.75 3.50
N GLU A 216 -7.31 4.02 3.74
CA GLU A 216 -6.29 5.04 4.06
C GLU A 216 -5.50 4.70 5.33
N ASN A 217 -6.12 4.00 6.28
CA ASN A 217 -5.49 3.57 7.53
C ASN A 217 -4.89 2.15 7.41
N SER A 218 -5.52 1.24 6.67
CA SER A 218 -5.18 -0.19 6.70
C SER A 218 -4.25 -0.66 5.57
N HIS A 219 -3.95 0.17 4.55
CA HIS A 219 -3.20 -0.29 3.37
C HIS A 219 -1.77 -0.75 3.68
N GLY A 220 -1.11 -0.22 4.70
CA GLY A 220 0.21 -0.70 5.14
C GLY A 220 0.13 -2.12 5.69
N ALA A 221 -0.81 -2.37 6.62
CA ALA A 221 -1.07 -3.70 7.14
C ALA A 221 -1.51 -4.68 6.02
N ALA A 222 -2.34 -4.22 5.08
CA ALA A 222 -2.73 -5.01 3.91
C ALA A 222 -1.53 -5.44 3.06
N LEU A 223 -0.62 -4.52 2.75
CA LEU A 223 0.59 -4.84 1.99
C LEU A 223 1.48 -5.82 2.73
N VAL A 224 1.75 -5.57 4.01
CA VAL A 224 2.62 -6.44 4.80
C VAL A 224 2.00 -7.83 4.95
N SER A 225 0.71 -7.95 5.25
CA SER A 225 0.03 -9.25 5.37
C SER A 225 0.17 -10.09 4.10
N ALA A 226 -0.01 -9.46 2.93
CA ALA A 226 0.16 -10.13 1.64
C ALA A 226 1.63 -10.55 1.40
N LEU A 227 2.60 -9.70 1.76
CA LEU A 227 4.01 -9.99 1.56
C LEU A 227 4.55 -11.06 2.52
N GLN A 228 3.92 -11.27 3.68
CA GLN A 228 4.30 -12.35 4.61
C GLN A 228 4.24 -13.75 3.98
N PHE A 229 3.40 -13.96 2.96
CA PHE A 229 3.36 -15.25 2.25
C PHE A 229 4.64 -15.57 1.48
N PHE A 230 5.51 -14.59 1.27
CA PHE A 230 6.80 -14.76 0.59
C PHE A 230 7.99 -14.95 1.55
N LYS A 231 7.76 -15.03 2.85
CA LYS A 231 8.85 -15.24 3.84
C LYS A 231 9.68 -16.50 3.65
N PRO A 232 9.19 -17.58 2.98
CA PRO A 232 10.07 -18.69 2.62
C PRO A 232 11.09 -18.34 1.52
N MET A 233 10.91 -17.24 0.78
CA MET A 233 11.78 -16.79 -0.32
C MET A 233 12.67 -15.61 0.06
N ALA A 234 12.25 -14.77 1.00
CA ALA A 234 12.94 -13.53 1.36
C ALA A 234 12.80 -13.22 2.84
N ARG A 235 13.87 -12.67 3.44
CA ARG A 235 13.86 -12.25 4.85
C ARG A 235 13.42 -10.80 5.06
N SER A 236 13.24 -10.04 4.00
CA SER A 236 12.74 -8.68 4.10
C SER A 236 11.70 -8.39 3.03
N CYS A 237 10.78 -7.50 3.34
CA CYS A 237 9.89 -6.93 2.35
C CYS A 237 10.06 -5.41 2.27
N LEU A 238 9.99 -4.88 1.05
CA LEU A 238 10.15 -3.47 0.76
C LEU A 238 8.79 -2.84 0.42
N ILE A 239 8.47 -1.77 1.12
CA ILE A 239 7.28 -0.95 0.86
C ILE A 239 7.76 0.43 0.42
N GLY A 240 7.47 0.80 -0.83
CA GLY A 240 7.84 2.11 -1.37
C GLY A 240 7.04 3.22 -0.70
N SER A 241 7.73 4.15 -0.04
CA SER A 241 7.13 5.31 0.61
C SER A 241 6.38 6.18 -0.39
N SER A 242 5.21 6.65 -0.03
CA SER A 242 4.48 7.66 -0.81
C SER A 242 4.81 9.09 -0.39
N LYS A 243 5.48 9.30 0.76
CA LYS A 243 5.79 10.61 1.34
C LYS A 243 7.24 10.75 1.78
N PRO A 244 7.87 11.93 1.59
CA PRO A 244 9.17 12.21 2.17
C PRO A 244 9.05 12.47 3.67
N TYR A 245 10.17 12.35 4.41
CA TYR A 245 10.22 12.54 5.86
C TYR A 245 9.71 13.90 6.33
N ASP A 246 9.87 14.95 5.54
CA ASP A 246 9.48 16.33 5.84
C ASP A 246 8.02 16.66 5.47
N ASP A 247 7.29 15.73 4.83
CA ASP A 247 5.87 15.87 4.46
C ASP A 247 5.00 14.74 5.03
N ILE A 248 5.48 14.02 6.02
CA ILE A 248 4.70 12.98 6.69
C ILE A 248 3.68 13.63 7.62
N VAL A 249 2.41 13.28 7.42
CA VAL A 249 1.31 13.65 8.31
C VAL A 249 0.70 12.37 8.86
N PHE A 250 0.75 12.22 10.16
CA PHE A 250 0.11 11.10 10.87
C PHE A 250 -1.35 11.42 11.20
N PRO A 251 -2.24 10.40 11.17
CA PRO A 251 -1.98 9.03 10.78
C PRO A 251 -2.03 8.84 9.26
N TYR A 252 -1.27 7.87 8.77
CA TYR A 252 -1.31 7.40 7.40
C TYR A 252 -0.96 5.91 7.37
N GLY A 253 -1.71 5.10 6.64
CA GLY A 253 -1.71 3.64 6.72
C GLY A 253 -0.36 2.94 6.48
N SER A 254 0.52 3.53 5.66
CA SER A 254 1.91 3.08 5.50
C SER A 254 2.85 4.24 5.74
N ASN A 255 3.72 4.12 6.72
CA ASN A 255 4.63 5.18 7.12
C ASN A 255 5.89 4.59 7.78
N PRO A 256 7.02 5.34 7.83
CA PRO A 256 8.30 4.83 8.30
C PRO A 256 8.33 4.49 9.80
N LEU A 257 7.35 4.91 10.58
CA LEU A 257 7.26 4.58 12.00
C LEU A 257 6.53 3.24 12.19
N SER A 258 5.31 3.11 11.65
CA SER A 258 4.47 1.94 11.96
C SER A 258 4.74 0.71 11.09
N ASP A 259 5.26 0.87 9.86
CA ASP A 259 5.48 -0.30 9.00
C ASP A 259 6.49 -1.28 9.61
N GLY A 260 7.56 -0.76 10.23
CA GLY A 260 8.56 -1.58 10.91
C GLY A 260 8.01 -2.42 12.08
N PHE A 261 6.94 -1.96 12.73
CA PHE A 261 6.27 -2.71 13.80
C PHE A 261 5.46 -3.91 13.29
N LEU A 262 5.35 -4.10 11.99
CA LEU A 262 4.73 -5.29 11.39
C LEU A 262 5.75 -6.37 11.03
N SER A 263 7.01 -6.20 11.44
CA SER A 263 8.07 -7.19 11.27
C SER A 263 7.89 -8.38 12.21
N SER A 264 8.25 -9.57 11.72
CA SER A 264 8.29 -10.82 12.49
C SER A 264 9.72 -11.35 12.58
N ASP A 265 9.92 -12.48 13.28
CA ASP A 265 11.23 -13.16 13.36
C ASP A 265 11.75 -13.59 11.97
N SER A 266 10.84 -13.86 11.03
CA SER A 266 11.15 -14.40 9.71
C SER A 266 11.14 -13.37 8.59
N MET A 267 10.48 -12.20 8.78
CA MET A 267 10.32 -11.18 7.76
C MET A 267 10.48 -9.78 8.34
N GLN A 268 11.55 -9.08 7.94
CA GLN A 268 11.74 -7.66 8.25
C GLN A 268 10.96 -6.79 7.28
N VAL A 269 10.16 -5.85 7.79
CA VAL A 269 9.45 -4.85 6.99
C VAL A 269 10.28 -3.59 6.89
N LEU A 270 10.58 -3.16 5.67
CA LEU A 270 11.38 -1.99 5.36
C LEU A 270 10.53 -0.96 4.59
N HIS A 271 10.20 0.13 5.26
CA HIS A 271 9.63 1.31 4.61
C HIS A 271 10.75 2.05 3.89
N ASP A 272 10.66 2.18 2.57
CA ASP A 272 11.76 2.64 1.73
C ASP A 272 11.45 3.89 0.93
N GLY A 273 12.43 4.77 0.80
CA GLY A 273 12.39 5.93 -0.10
C GLY A 273 11.81 7.21 0.47
N SER A 274 11.56 7.31 1.80
CA SER A 274 11.07 8.55 2.44
C SER A 274 12.07 9.71 2.40
N ARG A 275 13.30 9.50 2.01
CA ARG A 275 14.25 10.62 1.78
C ARG A 275 13.96 11.42 0.52
N PHE A 276 13.12 10.89 -0.37
CA PHE A 276 12.81 11.48 -1.67
C PHE A 276 11.38 12.00 -1.73
N ASP A 277 11.23 13.23 -2.22
CA ASP A 277 9.93 13.71 -2.66
C ASP A 277 9.52 13.05 -4.00
N ARG A 278 8.29 13.34 -4.45
CA ARG A 278 7.78 12.72 -5.67
C ARG A 278 8.54 13.15 -6.93
N ILE A 279 9.06 14.38 -6.98
CA ILE A 279 9.85 14.88 -8.10
C ILE A 279 11.22 14.23 -8.13
N GLU A 280 11.86 14.07 -7.00
CA GLU A 280 13.14 13.38 -6.86
C GLU A 280 13.01 11.91 -7.26
N LYS A 281 11.94 11.22 -6.83
CA LYS A 281 11.63 9.86 -7.30
C LYS A 281 11.43 9.81 -8.81
N THR A 282 10.71 10.80 -9.38
CA THR A 282 10.53 10.91 -10.83
C THR A 282 11.88 11.12 -11.55
N ALA A 283 12.77 11.92 -10.99
CA ALA A 283 14.12 12.12 -11.53
C ALA A 283 14.94 10.81 -11.49
N VAL A 284 14.85 10.05 -10.40
CA VAL A 284 15.52 8.74 -10.27
C VAL A 284 15.01 7.77 -11.33
N ILE A 285 13.71 7.55 -11.44
CA ILE A 285 13.15 6.58 -12.40
C ILE A 285 13.32 7.00 -13.85
N SER A 286 13.47 8.30 -14.13
CA SER A 286 13.76 8.78 -15.50
C SER A 286 15.11 8.28 -16.04
N GLN A 287 15.96 7.71 -15.19
CA GLN A 287 17.22 7.07 -15.57
C GLN A 287 17.03 5.60 -15.98
N TRP A 288 15.82 5.04 -15.78
CA TRP A 288 15.47 3.67 -16.09
C TRP A 288 14.39 3.63 -17.19
N PRO A 289 14.78 3.46 -18.47
CA PRO A 289 13.84 3.51 -19.58
C PRO A 289 12.72 2.48 -19.50
N GLU A 290 13.03 1.25 -19.07
CA GLU A 290 12.04 0.16 -18.92
C GLU A 290 11.03 0.50 -17.83
N GLY A 291 11.50 0.95 -16.66
CA GLY A 291 10.64 1.37 -15.56
C GLY A 291 9.78 2.58 -15.89
N THR A 292 10.31 3.52 -16.68
CA THR A 292 9.57 4.71 -17.13
C THR A 292 8.53 4.36 -18.18
N ARG A 293 8.87 3.53 -19.18
CA ARG A 293 7.97 3.14 -20.28
C ARG A 293 6.70 2.46 -19.77
N ASN A 294 6.85 1.59 -18.78
CA ASN A 294 5.80 0.73 -18.25
C ASN A 294 5.10 1.28 -16.99
N LEU A 295 5.29 2.57 -16.69
CA LEU A 295 4.65 3.19 -15.53
C LEU A 295 3.14 3.05 -15.53
N ARG A 296 2.59 2.58 -14.41
CA ARG A 296 1.16 2.47 -14.15
C ARG A 296 0.79 3.24 -12.87
N VAL A 297 0.27 4.45 -13.02
CA VAL A 297 -0.04 5.34 -11.89
C VAL A 297 -1.54 5.43 -11.58
N CYS A 298 -2.37 4.85 -12.44
CA CYS A 298 -3.82 4.99 -12.37
C CYS A 298 -4.53 3.69 -12.78
N TRP A 299 -5.54 3.32 -12.01
CA TRP A 299 -6.42 2.17 -12.28
C TRP A 299 -7.83 2.59 -12.73
N LYS A 300 -8.04 3.90 -12.95
CA LYS A 300 -9.32 4.46 -13.41
C LYS A 300 -9.43 4.35 -14.93
N GLY A 301 -10.67 4.20 -15.41
CA GLY A 301 -10.99 4.12 -16.84
C GLY A 301 -11.24 2.70 -17.32
N SER A 302 -11.88 2.59 -18.48
CA SER A 302 -12.24 1.33 -19.13
C SER A 302 -11.11 0.68 -19.91
N GLN A 303 -10.02 1.42 -20.19
CA GLN A 303 -8.89 0.90 -20.94
C GLN A 303 -8.08 -0.08 -20.10
N VAL A 304 -7.80 -1.24 -20.64
CA VAL A 304 -6.97 -2.28 -20.01
C VAL A 304 -5.50 -1.86 -20.05
N GLU A 305 -5.01 -1.45 -21.21
CA GLU A 305 -3.60 -1.28 -21.54
C GLU A 305 -3.03 0.13 -21.31
N ALA A 306 -3.77 1.03 -20.67
CA ALA A 306 -3.32 2.39 -20.49
C ALA A 306 -3.74 3.02 -19.17
N ASN A 307 -2.99 4.02 -18.74
CA ASN A 307 -3.46 4.96 -17.73
C ASN A 307 -4.62 5.79 -18.31
N CYS A 308 -5.56 6.27 -17.47
CA CYS A 308 -6.68 7.09 -18.00
C CYS A 308 -6.22 8.42 -18.63
N GLY A 309 -5.00 8.86 -18.38
CA GLY A 309 -4.36 10.05 -18.90
C GLY A 309 -4.89 11.39 -18.38
N LYS A 310 -6.06 11.42 -17.73
CA LYS A 310 -6.80 12.65 -17.36
C LYS A 310 -6.99 12.86 -15.86
N CYS A 311 -6.89 11.82 -15.04
CA CYS A 311 -7.06 11.98 -13.61
C CYS A 311 -5.88 12.73 -12.96
N GLU A 312 -6.08 13.18 -11.74
CA GLU A 312 -5.08 13.92 -10.96
C GLU A 312 -3.74 13.18 -10.92
N LYS A 313 -3.73 11.85 -10.64
CA LYS A 313 -2.50 11.04 -10.60
C LYS A 313 -1.76 11.05 -11.95
N CYS A 314 -2.49 10.91 -13.08
CA CYS A 314 -1.89 10.93 -14.42
C CYS A 314 -1.31 12.31 -14.76
N ILE A 315 -2.09 13.39 -14.55
CA ILE A 315 -1.64 14.75 -14.85
C ILE A 315 -0.44 15.11 -13.96
N ARG A 316 -0.50 14.84 -12.66
CA ARG A 316 0.61 15.10 -11.74
C ARG A 316 1.89 14.40 -12.19
N THR A 317 1.79 13.13 -12.61
CA THR A 317 2.95 12.38 -13.10
C THR A 317 3.51 13.00 -14.38
N LYS A 318 2.68 13.29 -15.39
CA LYS A 318 3.15 13.98 -16.61
C LYS A 318 3.85 15.29 -16.29
N LEU A 319 3.23 16.15 -15.47
CA LEU A 319 3.79 17.45 -15.09
C LEU A 319 5.10 17.31 -14.32
N GLY A 320 5.28 16.24 -13.52
CA GLY A 320 6.54 15.93 -12.85
C GLY A 320 7.68 15.69 -13.85
N PHE A 321 7.46 14.82 -14.83
CA PHE A 321 8.45 14.58 -15.90
C PHE A 321 8.71 15.84 -16.75
N MET A 322 7.65 16.55 -17.15
CA MET A 322 7.76 17.80 -17.91
C MET A 322 8.52 18.87 -17.14
N ALA A 323 8.34 19.00 -15.84
CA ALA A 323 9.10 19.93 -15.00
C ALA A 323 10.60 19.59 -14.92
N LEU A 324 10.94 18.32 -15.09
CA LEU A 324 12.32 17.82 -15.18
C LEU A 324 12.90 17.89 -16.59
N GLY A 325 12.11 18.24 -17.62
CA GLY A 325 12.52 18.17 -19.02
C GLY A 325 12.79 16.75 -19.50
N LYS A 326 12.08 15.75 -18.92
CA LYS A 326 12.25 14.33 -19.21
C LYS A 326 11.03 13.76 -19.94
N PRO A 327 11.22 12.77 -20.84
CA PRO A 327 10.11 12.02 -21.42
C PRO A 327 9.37 11.22 -20.33
N TYR A 328 8.07 11.05 -20.50
CA TYR A 328 7.24 10.22 -19.63
C TYR A 328 6.61 9.05 -20.38
N ALA A 329 6.03 8.10 -19.65
CA ALA A 329 5.44 6.88 -20.20
C ALA A 329 4.42 7.19 -21.31
N PRO A 330 4.52 6.55 -22.49
CA PRO A 330 3.52 6.67 -23.57
C PRO A 330 2.11 6.29 -23.10
N SER A 331 1.99 5.33 -22.16
CA SER A 331 0.72 4.89 -21.57
C SER A 331 -0.04 6.00 -20.82
N LEU A 332 0.61 7.12 -20.51
CA LEU A 332 -0.03 8.30 -19.92
C LEU A 332 -0.75 9.18 -20.96
N GLY A 333 -0.52 8.95 -22.27
CA GLY A 333 -1.13 9.70 -23.37
C GLY A 333 -0.54 11.09 -23.57
N ALA A 334 -1.21 11.93 -24.35
CA ALA A 334 -0.76 13.27 -24.74
C ALA A 334 -0.48 14.19 -23.53
N PRO A 335 0.36 15.23 -23.71
CA PRO A 335 0.58 16.26 -22.68
C PRO A 335 -0.74 16.89 -22.24
N PRO A 336 -0.88 17.25 -20.95
CA PRO A 336 -2.11 17.89 -20.48
C PRO A 336 -2.20 19.32 -21.03
N THR A 337 -3.39 19.70 -21.47
CA THR A 337 -3.69 21.08 -21.87
C THR A 337 -3.73 21.99 -20.65
N PRO A 338 -3.50 23.31 -20.80
CA PRO A 338 -3.70 24.26 -19.72
C PRO A 338 -5.09 24.22 -19.11
N TRP A 339 -6.12 23.89 -19.91
CA TRP A 339 -7.49 23.74 -19.44
C TRP A 339 -7.68 22.53 -18.53
N GLU A 340 -7.10 21.38 -18.87
CA GLU A 340 -7.12 20.18 -18.01
C GLU A 340 -6.42 20.46 -16.68
N VAL A 341 -5.30 21.20 -16.70
CA VAL A 341 -4.58 21.59 -15.48
C VAL A 341 -5.40 22.54 -14.60
N LEU A 342 -6.12 23.49 -15.18
CA LEU A 342 -7.02 24.41 -14.46
C LEU A 342 -8.18 23.66 -13.79
N ASN A 343 -8.68 22.58 -14.41
CA ASN A 343 -9.80 21.81 -13.91
C ASN A 343 -9.40 20.68 -12.94
N LEU A 344 -8.13 20.56 -12.55
CA LEU A 344 -7.69 19.57 -11.57
C LEU A 344 -8.47 19.68 -10.26
N VAL A 345 -8.93 18.56 -9.75
CA VAL A 345 -9.53 18.46 -8.41
C VAL A 345 -8.47 17.92 -7.47
N PHE A 346 -8.09 18.70 -6.47
CA PHE A 346 -7.15 18.28 -5.45
C PHE A 346 -7.90 17.54 -4.35
N VAL A 347 -7.60 16.26 -4.19
CA VAL A 347 -8.28 15.37 -3.24
C VAL A 347 -7.75 15.50 -1.81
N SER A 348 -6.53 16.03 -1.63
CA SER A 348 -5.92 16.22 -0.32
C SER A 348 -4.87 17.36 -0.33
N TYR A 349 -4.50 17.82 0.85
CA TYR A 349 -3.41 18.80 1.01
C TYR A 349 -2.07 18.26 0.49
N ALA A 350 -1.79 16.99 0.69
CA ALA A 350 -0.59 16.31 0.23
C ALA A 350 -0.41 16.39 -1.29
N VAL A 351 -1.50 16.29 -2.06
CA VAL A 351 -1.50 16.48 -3.52
C VAL A 351 -1.11 17.91 -3.91
N ILE A 352 -1.53 18.89 -3.12
CA ILE A 352 -1.17 20.30 -3.35
C ILE A 352 0.33 20.52 -3.13
N VAL A 353 0.92 19.87 -2.14
CA VAL A 353 2.37 19.91 -1.88
C VAL A 353 3.14 19.38 -3.10
N ASP A 354 2.76 18.24 -3.63
CA ASP A 354 3.37 17.67 -4.84
C ASP A 354 3.33 18.68 -6.02
N PHE A 355 2.20 19.36 -6.24
CA PHE A 355 2.09 20.37 -7.29
C PHE A 355 2.93 21.63 -7.03
N ARG A 356 3.12 22.01 -5.77
CA ARG A 356 4.05 23.10 -5.40
C ARG A 356 5.50 22.71 -5.68
N GLN A 357 5.88 21.48 -5.44
CA GLN A 357 7.20 20.95 -5.78
C GLN A 357 7.42 20.97 -7.30
N ILE A 358 6.43 20.58 -8.11
CA ILE A 358 6.45 20.70 -9.57
C ILE A 358 6.70 22.16 -9.99
N LEU A 359 5.97 23.12 -9.42
CA LEU A 359 6.14 24.56 -9.74
C LEU A 359 7.53 25.08 -9.33
N SER A 360 8.06 24.63 -8.20
CA SER A 360 9.41 24.96 -7.74
C SER A 360 10.47 24.43 -8.73
N THR A 361 10.31 23.19 -9.18
CA THR A 361 11.18 22.55 -10.17
C THR A 361 11.13 23.27 -11.52
N CYS A 362 9.93 23.64 -11.99
CA CYS A 362 9.79 24.46 -13.20
C CYS A 362 10.56 25.78 -13.09
N ARG A 363 10.52 26.44 -11.93
CA ARG A 363 11.27 27.69 -11.70
C ARG A 363 12.77 27.46 -11.76
N ARG A 364 13.28 26.39 -11.13
CA ARG A 364 14.71 26.05 -11.15
C ARG A 364 15.20 25.73 -12.56
N ASN A 365 14.39 25.02 -13.34
CA ASN A 365 14.74 24.57 -14.69
C ASN A 365 14.34 25.57 -15.81
N GLY A 366 13.83 26.75 -15.45
CA GLY A 366 13.48 27.79 -16.42
C GLY A 366 12.27 27.48 -17.30
N ILE A 367 11.41 26.51 -16.92
CA ILE A 367 10.23 26.09 -17.69
C ILE A 367 9.11 27.10 -17.51
N ARG A 368 8.61 27.68 -18.61
CA ARG A 368 7.62 28.76 -18.63
C ARG A 368 6.40 28.49 -19.52
N GLU A 369 6.14 27.26 -19.84
CA GLU A 369 5.04 26.83 -20.69
C GLU A 369 3.65 27.25 -20.16
N PRO A 370 2.61 27.33 -21.00
CA PRO A 370 1.25 27.78 -20.60
C PRO A 370 0.67 26.97 -19.45
N TRP A 371 0.93 25.65 -19.37
CA TRP A 371 0.45 24.80 -18.29
C TRP A 371 1.05 25.18 -16.92
N VAL A 372 2.26 25.74 -16.87
CA VAL A 372 2.89 26.21 -15.61
C VAL A 372 2.10 27.38 -15.03
N ARG A 373 1.64 28.29 -15.90
CA ARG A 373 0.79 29.43 -15.47
C ARG A 373 -0.56 28.94 -14.97
N ALA A 374 -1.17 27.99 -15.70
CA ALA A 374 -2.41 27.34 -15.31
C ALA A 374 -2.28 26.64 -13.95
N LEU A 375 -1.22 25.86 -13.75
CA LEU A 375 -0.97 25.17 -12.49
C LEU A 375 -0.76 26.13 -11.32
N ARG A 376 0.02 27.19 -11.53
CA ARG A 376 0.25 28.22 -10.50
C ARG A 376 -1.05 28.86 -10.07
N TRP A 377 -1.88 29.25 -11.03
CA TRP A 377 -3.21 29.80 -10.74
C TRP A 377 -4.06 28.79 -9.96
N ARG A 378 -4.12 27.57 -10.42
CA ARG A 378 -4.93 26.50 -9.80
C ARG A 378 -4.50 26.19 -8.35
N VAL A 379 -3.20 26.11 -8.10
CA VAL A 379 -2.63 25.85 -6.76
C VAL A 379 -2.92 27.04 -5.82
N ASN A 380 -2.77 28.26 -6.29
CA ASN A 380 -3.01 29.46 -5.47
C ASN A 380 -4.48 29.65 -5.11
N HIS A 381 -5.40 29.26 -6.01
CA HIS A 381 -6.84 29.44 -5.83
C HIS A 381 -7.58 28.14 -5.43
N HIS A 382 -6.85 27.12 -4.96
CA HIS A 382 -7.46 25.82 -4.62
C HIS A 382 -8.59 25.94 -3.58
N ARG A 383 -8.46 26.81 -2.56
CA ARG A 383 -9.47 27.01 -1.50
C ARG A 383 -10.76 27.59 -2.05
N VAL A 384 -10.67 28.51 -2.99
CA VAL A 384 -11.84 29.10 -3.65
C VAL A 384 -12.56 28.06 -4.51
N PHE A 385 -11.79 27.26 -5.24
CA PHE A 385 -12.33 26.21 -6.10
C PHE A 385 -13.05 25.11 -5.30
N VAL A 386 -12.49 24.69 -4.15
CA VAL A 386 -13.15 23.73 -3.24
C VAL A 386 -14.47 24.29 -2.72
N LYS A 387 -14.53 25.59 -2.33
CA LYS A 387 -15.76 26.22 -1.92
C LYS A 387 -16.80 26.24 -3.05
N LEU A 388 -16.40 26.57 -4.28
CA LEU A 388 -17.29 26.58 -5.46
C LEU A 388 -17.83 25.19 -5.79
N LEU A 389 -16.99 24.14 -5.71
CA LEU A 389 -17.44 22.75 -5.88
C LEU A 389 -18.46 22.34 -4.80
N HIS A 390 -18.21 22.71 -3.56
CA HIS A 390 -19.13 22.42 -2.46
C HIS A 390 -20.48 23.15 -2.63
N TRP A 391 -20.46 24.40 -3.09
CA TRP A 391 -21.66 25.15 -3.43
C TRP A 391 -22.42 24.50 -4.59
N LYS A 392 -21.73 24.12 -5.65
CA LYS A 392 -22.33 23.41 -6.79
C LYS A 392 -22.98 22.09 -6.34
N TRP A 393 -22.33 21.33 -5.48
CA TRP A 393 -22.87 20.07 -4.91
C TRP A 393 -24.15 20.32 -4.08
N LYS A 394 -24.12 21.33 -3.22
CA LYS A 394 -25.32 21.74 -2.45
C LYS A 394 -26.46 22.17 -3.36
N LEU A 395 -26.18 22.90 -4.41
CA LEU A 395 -27.18 23.36 -5.37
C LEU A 395 -27.81 22.18 -6.14
N LEU A 396 -26.99 21.24 -6.62
CA LEU A 396 -27.49 20.06 -7.33
C LEU A 396 -28.34 19.15 -6.42
N HIS A 397 -27.95 19.02 -5.16
CA HIS A 397 -28.73 18.27 -4.14
C HIS A 397 -30.06 18.97 -3.83
N LEU A 398 -30.09 20.32 -3.76
CA LEU A 398 -31.30 21.10 -3.57
C LEU A 398 -32.25 21.04 -4.77
N LEU A 399 -31.70 20.85 -5.97
CA LEU A 399 -32.47 20.77 -7.23
C LEU A 399 -32.90 19.32 -7.55
N GLY A 400 -32.61 18.33 -6.68
CA GLY A 400 -32.96 16.94 -6.91
C GLY A 400 -32.28 16.30 -8.13
N MET A 401 -31.12 16.84 -8.54
CA MET A 401 -30.35 16.38 -9.70
C MET A 401 -29.22 15.41 -9.32
N LEU A 402 -29.09 15.08 -8.02
CA LEU A 402 -28.19 14.06 -7.44
C LEU A 402 -28.90 13.37 -6.29
#